data_e2dc8fced4076b3fe3e20ac1103b4d8b
#
_entry.id   e2dc8fced4076b3fe3e20ac1103b4d8b
#
_cell.length_a   1.000
_cell.length_b   1.000
_cell.length_c   1.000
_cell.angle_alpha   90.00
_cell.angle_beta   90.00
_cell.angle_gamma   90.00
#
_symmetry.space_group_name_H-M   'P 1'
#
loop_
_entity.id
_entity.type
_entity.pdbx_description
1 polymer ?
#
loop_
_entity_poly.entity_id
_entity_poly.type
_entity_poly.pdbx_seq_one_letter_code
_entity_poly.pdbx_strand_id
1 'polypeptide(L)'
;MAMSDRIAVMNAGVLHQLGAPREIYRRPATAFVARFIGRSNVLDGVVEGRDGDVAAVRLADGALLRARVDADSTLGDVTAGQEIAVSLRPESLALLGAAPAASDRAEGTLHGTVTLIEFTGSHCMIGLDLADEHGTSLLMTIPDTDDLPRVGDVVAVRPDPAKIWMVAR
;
A
#
# COMPACT_ATOMS: atom_id res chain seq x y z
N MET A 1 0.97 16.46 -12.95
CA MET A 1 1.32 16.97 -11.61
C MET A 1 2.45 18.03 -11.59
N ALA A 2 3.19 18.22 -12.66
CA ALA A 2 4.33 19.14 -12.68
C ALA A 2 3.99 20.63 -12.94
N MET A 3 2.72 21.00 -13.16
CA MET A 3 2.33 22.34 -13.62
C MET A 3 1.42 23.11 -12.66
N SER A 4 1.21 22.59 -11.44
CA SER A 4 0.34 23.28 -10.46
C SER A 4 0.96 23.23 -9.07
N ASP A 5 0.79 24.30 -8.31
CA ASP A 5 1.25 24.41 -6.91
C ASP A 5 0.30 23.67 -5.94
N ARG A 6 -0.98 23.59 -6.30
CA ARG A 6 -2.01 22.90 -5.51
C ARG A 6 -2.95 22.11 -6.42
N ILE A 7 -3.41 20.99 -5.92
CA ILE A 7 -4.40 20.10 -6.56
C ILE A 7 -5.60 19.94 -5.63
N ALA A 8 -6.80 20.09 -6.18
CA ALA A 8 -8.04 19.70 -5.52
C ALA A 8 -8.53 18.39 -6.13
N VAL A 9 -8.70 17.35 -5.30
CA VAL A 9 -9.32 16.09 -5.71
C VAL A 9 -10.78 16.12 -5.31
N MET A 10 -11.65 16.04 -6.30
CA MET A 10 -13.11 16.12 -6.13
C MET A 10 -13.78 14.89 -6.73
N ASN A 11 -14.86 14.46 -6.12
CA ASN A 11 -15.75 13.42 -6.65
C ASN A 11 -17.21 13.76 -6.32
N ALA A 12 -18.10 13.66 -7.30
CA ALA A 12 -19.52 13.95 -7.15
C ALA A 12 -19.83 15.28 -6.41
N GLY A 13 -19.04 16.34 -6.69
CA GLY A 13 -19.19 17.66 -6.05
C GLY A 13 -18.59 17.77 -4.64
N VAL A 14 -18.03 16.69 -4.09
CA VAL A 14 -17.38 16.68 -2.76
C VAL A 14 -15.87 16.84 -2.90
N LEU A 15 -15.28 17.77 -2.15
CA LEU A 15 -13.83 17.92 -2.05
C LEU A 15 -13.27 16.86 -1.10
N HIS A 16 -12.47 15.92 -1.64
CA HIS A 16 -11.81 14.87 -0.86
C HIS A 16 -10.46 15.32 -0.27
N GLN A 17 -9.68 16.05 -1.05
CA GLN A 17 -8.38 16.56 -0.57
C GLN A 17 -7.94 17.77 -1.40
N LEU A 18 -7.28 18.73 -0.74
CA LEU A 18 -6.65 19.90 -1.36
C LEU A 18 -5.24 20.05 -0.77
N GLY A 19 -4.21 20.06 -1.61
CA GLY A 19 -2.83 20.19 -1.13
C GLY A 19 -1.81 20.27 -2.25
N ALA A 20 -0.53 20.27 -1.89
CA ALA A 20 0.55 20.22 -2.88
C ALA A 20 0.58 18.84 -3.57
N PRO A 21 1.00 18.76 -4.86
CA PRO A 21 1.01 17.50 -5.62
C PRO A 21 1.73 16.34 -4.90
N ARG A 22 2.90 16.62 -4.31
CA ARG A 22 3.69 15.62 -3.57
C ARG A 22 3.01 15.16 -2.28
N GLU A 23 2.29 16.04 -1.62
CA GLU A 23 1.54 15.75 -0.41
C GLU A 23 0.37 14.81 -0.71
N ILE A 24 -0.48 15.17 -1.66
CA ILE A 24 -1.62 14.34 -2.09
C ILE A 24 -1.15 12.96 -2.57
N TYR A 25 -0.02 12.91 -3.29
CA TYR A 25 0.55 11.64 -3.74
C TYR A 25 1.04 10.78 -2.57
N ARG A 26 1.78 11.36 -1.63
CA ARG A 26 2.42 10.63 -0.52
C ARG A 26 1.49 10.36 0.65
N ARG A 27 0.54 11.26 0.91
CA ARG A 27 -0.37 11.24 2.07
C ARG A 27 -1.82 11.41 1.60
N PRO A 28 -2.37 10.42 0.90
CA PRO A 28 -3.77 10.48 0.49
C PRO A 28 -4.68 10.45 1.71
N ALA A 29 -5.70 11.32 1.73
CA ALA A 29 -6.64 11.39 2.85
C ALA A 29 -7.65 10.24 2.86
N THR A 30 -8.00 9.73 1.67
CA THR A 30 -9.01 8.66 1.51
C THR A 30 -8.54 7.58 0.53
N ALA A 31 -9.17 6.41 0.59
CA ALA A 31 -8.95 5.34 -0.37
C ALA A 31 -9.24 5.80 -1.82
N PHE A 32 -10.25 6.68 -1.99
CA PHE A 32 -10.56 7.28 -3.28
C PHE A 32 -9.38 8.09 -3.82
N VAL A 33 -8.82 9.02 -3.01
CA VAL A 33 -7.65 9.82 -3.41
C VAL A 33 -6.46 8.94 -3.73
N ALA A 34 -6.20 7.93 -2.90
CA ALA A 34 -5.10 6.98 -3.09
C ALA A 34 -5.17 6.26 -4.44
N ARG A 35 -6.36 5.79 -4.83
CA ARG A 35 -6.60 5.10 -6.10
C ARG A 35 -6.61 6.06 -7.29
N PHE A 36 -7.17 7.26 -7.12
CA PHE A 36 -7.32 8.25 -8.19
C PHE A 36 -5.98 8.90 -8.58
N ILE A 37 -5.15 9.23 -7.58
CA ILE A 37 -3.84 9.88 -7.77
C ILE A 37 -2.73 8.83 -7.88
N GLY A 38 -2.77 8.01 -8.91
CA GLY A 38 -1.80 6.99 -9.21
C GLY A 38 -2.27 5.57 -8.88
N ARG A 39 -1.42 4.59 -9.16
CA ARG A 39 -1.71 3.16 -8.96
C ARG A 39 -1.37 2.72 -7.54
N SER A 40 -2.04 3.29 -6.53
CA SER A 40 -1.83 2.84 -5.14
C SER A 40 -2.48 1.50 -4.91
N ASN A 41 -1.77 0.62 -4.21
CA ASN A 41 -2.40 -0.49 -3.53
C ASN A 41 -3.17 0.05 -2.32
N VAL A 42 -4.42 -0.32 -2.20
CA VAL A 42 -5.27 0.04 -1.06
C VAL A 42 -5.79 -1.27 -0.48
N LEU A 43 -5.25 -1.63 0.67
CA LEU A 43 -5.53 -2.90 1.35
C LEU A 43 -6.40 -2.63 2.57
N ASP A 44 -7.47 -3.40 2.72
CA ASP A 44 -8.34 -3.35 3.89
C ASP A 44 -7.70 -4.06 5.07
N GLY A 45 -7.93 -3.54 6.27
CA GLY A 45 -7.41 -4.12 7.49
C GLY A 45 -8.14 -3.64 8.74
N VAL A 46 -7.75 -4.21 9.88
CA VAL A 46 -8.29 -3.88 11.20
C VAL A 46 -7.16 -3.37 12.08
N VAL A 47 -7.38 -2.28 12.77
CA VAL A 47 -6.43 -1.71 13.73
C VAL A 47 -6.33 -2.63 14.94
N GLU A 48 -5.13 -3.07 15.31
CA GLU A 48 -4.87 -3.80 16.56
C GLU A 48 -4.47 -2.89 17.71
N GLY A 49 -3.82 -1.78 17.39
CA GLY A 49 -3.39 -0.80 18.39
C GLY A 49 -2.70 0.38 17.74
N ARG A 50 -2.44 1.42 18.54
CA ARG A 50 -1.76 2.65 18.09
C ARG A 50 -0.73 3.08 19.13
N ASP A 51 0.42 3.53 18.64
CA ASP A 51 1.46 4.16 19.43
C ASP A 51 1.89 5.46 18.71
N GLY A 52 1.52 6.58 19.30
CA GLY A 52 1.76 7.90 18.71
C GLY A 52 1.12 8.08 17.33
N ASP A 53 1.93 8.29 16.31
CA ASP A 53 1.54 8.47 14.91
C ASP A 53 1.58 7.17 14.08
N VAL A 54 1.76 6.02 14.72
CA VAL A 54 1.83 4.71 14.08
C VAL A 54 0.77 3.78 14.64
N ALA A 55 0.00 3.16 13.75
CA ALA A 55 -0.95 2.11 14.10
C ALA A 55 -0.50 0.75 13.55
N ALA A 56 -0.71 -0.29 14.34
CA ALA A 56 -0.58 -1.68 13.90
C ALA A 56 -1.90 -2.09 13.23
N VAL A 57 -1.81 -2.53 11.98
CA VAL A 57 -2.96 -2.90 11.15
C VAL A 57 -2.81 -4.33 10.69
N ARG A 58 -3.79 -5.18 11.03
CA ARG A 58 -3.90 -6.55 10.58
C ARG A 58 -4.64 -6.60 9.26
N LEU A 59 -4.01 -7.17 8.24
CA LEU A 59 -4.62 -7.43 6.94
C LEU A 59 -5.35 -8.78 6.91
N ALA A 60 -6.13 -9.01 5.85
CA ALA A 60 -6.92 -10.24 5.67
C ALA A 60 -6.05 -11.51 5.55
N ASP A 61 -4.84 -11.40 4.98
CA ASP A 61 -3.86 -12.50 4.89
C ASP A 61 -3.14 -12.80 6.21
N GLY A 62 -3.47 -12.07 7.29
CA GLY A 62 -2.85 -12.16 8.60
C GLY A 62 -1.57 -11.34 8.77
N ALA A 63 -1.10 -10.65 7.73
CA ALA A 63 0.07 -9.79 7.84
C ALA A 63 -0.21 -8.59 8.77
N LEU A 64 0.78 -8.25 9.61
CA LEU A 64 0.72 -7.09 10.49
C LEU A 64 1.59 -5.98 9.91
N LEU A 65 0.98 -4.88 9.51
CA LEU A 65 1.67 -3.70 9.00
C LEU A 65 1.67 -2.57 10.03
N ARG A 66 2.74 -1.78 10.04
CA ARG A 66 2.81 -0.53 10.80
C ARG A 66 2.55 0.63 9.87
N ALA A 67 1.38 1.24 9.98
CA ALA A 67 0.93 2.34 9.12
C ALA A 67 0.96 3.68 9.85
N ARG A 68 1.35 4.73 9.14
CA ARG A 68 1.30 6.10 9.68
C ARG A 68 -0.13 6.63 9.66
N VAL A 69 -0.47 7.30 10.74
CA VAL A 69 -1.72 8.06 10.89
C VAL A 69 -1.36 9.54 10.74
N ASP A 70 -1.97 10.23 9.78
CA ASP A 70 -1.81 11.68 9.67
C ASP A 70 -2.59 12.35 10.82
N ALA A 71 -1.94 13.28 11.53
CA ALA A 71 -2.58 14.02 12.61
C ALA A 71 -3.80 14.83 12.16
N ASP A 72 -3.77 15.29 10.90
CA ASP A 72 -4.85 16.05 10.26
C ASP A 72 -5.81 15.13 9.46
N SER A 73 -5.71 13.80 9.64
CA SER A 73 -6.54 12.86 8.89
C SER A 73 -8.01 12.93 9.28
N THR A 74 -8.88 12.67 8.31
CA THR A 74 -10.33 12.54 8.53
C THR A 74 -10.72 11.28 9.30
N LEU A 75 -9.75 10.45 9.70
CA LEU A 75 -9.97 9.20 10.43
C LEU A 75 -10.36 9.42 11.90
N GLY A 76 -10.13 10.62 12.45
CA GLY A 76 -10.37 10.89 13.87
C GLY A 76 -9.44 10.09 14.79
N ASP A 77 -9.93 9.78 15.98
CA ASP A 77 -9.20 8.92 16.92
C ASP A 77 -9.27 7.47 16.47
N VAL A 78 -8.14 6.98 15.98
CA VAL A 78 -7.98 5.59 15.53
C VAL A 78 -7.89 4.67 16.74
N THR A 79 -8.80 3.71 16.83
CA THR A 79 -8.91 2.77 17.96
C THR A 79 -8.80 1.31 17.52
N ALA A 80 -8.40 0.44 18.43
CA ALA A 80 -8.36 -1.00 18.17
C ALA A 80 -9.74 -1.54 17.79
N GLY A 81 -9.78 -2.45 16.81
CA GLY A 81 -10.99 -3.02 16.23
C GLY A 81 -11.60 -2.18 15.09
N GLN A 82 -11.09 -0.99 14.82
CA GLN A 82 -11.59 -0.15 13.74
C GLN A 82 -11.16 -0.70 12.38
N GLU A 83 -12.12 -0.84 11.47
CA GLU A 83 -11.86 -1.15 10.06
C GLU A 83 -11.34 0.09 9.33
N ILE A 84 -10.23 -0.07 8.64
CA ILE A 84 -9.57 0.99 7.87
C ILE A 84 -9.00 0.44 6.56
N ALA A 85 -8.42 1.31 5.75
CA ALA A 85 -7.56 0.88 4.67
C ALA A 85 -6.15 1.44 4.83
N VAL A 86 -5.15 0.73 4.27
CA VAL A 86 -3.77 1.21 4.16
C VAL A 86 -3.41 1.43 2.70
N SER A 87 -2.74 2.52 2.42
CA SER A 87 -2.25 2.88 1.09
C SER A 87 -0.75 2.58 0.99
N LEU A 88 -0.39 1.78 -0.01
CA LEU A 88 0.98 1.38 -0.34
C LEU A 88 1.28 1.79 -1.79
N ARG A 89 2.32 2.59 -1.99
CA ARG A 89 2.76 2.91 -3.35
C ARG A 89 3.55 1.74 -3.95
N PRO A 90 3.37 1.40 -5.24
CA PRO A 90 4.10 0.31 -5.89
C PRO A 90 5.62 0.40 -5.74
N GLU A 91 6.17 1.61 -5.80
CA GLU A 91 7.60 1.89 -5.63
C GLU A 91 8.07 1.89 -4.17
N SER A 92 7.17 1.73 -3.21
CA SER A 92 7.51 1.59 -1.79
C SER A 92 7.64 0.14 -1.31
N LEU A 93 7.51 -0.80 -2.23
CA LEU A 93 7.62 -2.23 -1.97
C LEU A 93 9.00 -2.74 -2.39
N ALA A 94 9.62 -3.53 -1.54
CA ALA A 94 10.87 -4.23 -1.83
C ALA A 94 10.61 -5.72 -2.02
N LEU A 95 11.12 -6.30 -3.11
CA LEU A 95 11.13 -7.74 -3.34
C LEU A 95 12.20 -8.38 -2.46
N LEU A 96 11.84 -9.37 -1.65
CA LEU A 96 12.76 -10.10 -0.77
C LEU A 96 13.21 -11.43 -1.38
N GLY A 97 12.57 -11.87 -2.48
CA GLY A 97 12.83 -13.16 -3.14
C GLY A 97 11.74 -14.17 -2.85
N ALA A 98 12.07 -15.46 -2.95
CA ALA A 98 11.13 -16.56 -2.72
C ALA A 98 10.53 -16.48 -1.31
N ALA A 99 9.22 -16.71 -1.21
CA ALA A 99 8.54 -16.67 0.07
C ALA A 99 9.01 -17.83 0.97
N PRO A 100 9.33 -17.56 2.26
CA PRO A 100 9.61 -18.62 3.22
C PRO A 100 8.34 -19.43 3.53
N ALA A 101 8.50 -20.55 4.23
CA ALA A 101 7.37 -21.32 4.74
C ALA A 101 6.45 -20.43 5.62
N ALA A 102 5.17 -20.78 5.69
CA ALA A 102 4.17 -19.98 6.42
C ALA A 102 4.53 -19.75 7.90
N SER A 103 5.27 -20.69 8.52
CA SER A 103 5.77 -20.59 9.91
C SER A 103 6.84 -19.52 10.12
N ASP A 104 7.54 -19.11 9.04
CA ASP A 104 8.74 -18.27 9.13
C ASP A 104 8.49 -16.86 8.57
N ARG A 105 7.22 -16.46 8.48
CA ARG A 105 6.83 -15.14 7.97
C ARG A 105 7.29 -14.04 8.94
N ALA A 106 8.14 -13.16 8.44
CA ALA A 106 8.58 -12.00 9.22
C ALA A 106 7.46 -10.96 9.33
N GLU A 107 7.35 -10.30 10.48
CA GLU A 107 6.44 -9.16 10.67
C GLU A 107 6.67 -8.09 9.59
N GLY A 108 5.59 -7.51 9.08
CA GLY A 108 5.65 -6.46 8.06
C GLY A 108 5.96 -6.97 6.64
N THR A 109 5.88 -8.27 6.39
CA THR A 109 6.00 -8.85 5.05
C THR A 109 4.67 -9.33 4.50
N LEU A 110 4.46 -9.13 3.19
CA LEU A 110 3.35 -9.66 2.42
C LEU A 110 3.86 -10.79 1.54
N HIS A 111 3.01 -11.78 1.30
CA HIS A 111 3.34 -12.91 0.47
C HIS A 111 2.31 -13.04 -0.64
N GLY A 112 2.76 -13.26 -1.87
CA GLY A 112 1.85 -13.37 -3.00
C GLY A 112 2.45 -14.17 -4.15
N THR A 113 1.58 -14.64 -5.01
CA THR A 113 1.94 -15.30 -6.26
C THR A 113 2.08 -14.26 -7.37
N VAL A 114 3.17 -14.30 -8.10
CA VAL A 114 3.40 -13.40 -9.25
C VAL A 114 2.41 -13.75 -10.37
N THR A 115 1.62 -12.76 -10.79
CA THR A 115 0.60 -12.93 -11.85
C THR A 115 0.91 -12.14 -13.12
N LEU A 116 1.72 -11.09 -13.00
CA LEU A 116 2.09 -10.21 -14.10
C LEU A 116 3.53 -9.72 -13.92
N ILE A 117 4.26 -9.64 -15.02
CA ILE A 117 5.54 -8.91 -15.11
C ILE A 117 5.50 -8.09 -16.40
N GLU A 118 5.59 -6.77 -16.27
CA GLU A 118 5.56 -5.83 -17.38
C GLU A 118 6.80 -4.94 -17.33
N PHE A 119 7.63 -5.01 -18.38
CA PHE A 119 8.77 -4.13 -18.54
C PHE A 119 8.33 -2.75 -19.05
N THR A 120 8.73 -1.70 -18.35
CA THR A 120 8.32 -0.31 -18.64
C THR A 120 9.51 0.59 -19.02
N GLY A 121 10.62 -0.01 -19.48
CA GLY A 121 11.86 0.66 -19.89
C GLY A 121 12.97 0.55 -18.84
N SER A 122 12.95 1.34 -17.78
CA SER A 122 13.94 1.31 -16.69
C SER A 122 13.48 0.54 -15.45
N HIS A 123 12.24 0.11 -15.43
CA HIS A 123 11.61 -0.57 -14.30
C HIS A 123 10.75 -1.72 -14.80
N CYS A 124 10.49 -2.67 -13.91
CA CYS A 124 9.49 -3.71 -14.08
C CYS A 124 8.33 -3.48 -13.13
N MET A 125 7.11 -3.56 -13.63
CA MET A 125 5.89 -3.61 -12.85
C MET A 125 5.52 -5.08 -12.65
N ILE A 126 5.35 -5.48 -11.38
CA ILE A 126 5.02 -6.85 -10.99
C ILE A 126 3.67 -6.84 -10.31
N GLY A 127 2.74 -7.65 -10.82
CA GLY A 127 1.47 -7.95 -10.19
C GLY A 127 1.60 -9.19 -9.31
N LEU A 128 1.03 -9.12 -8.12
CA LEU A 128 1.01 -10.20 -7.14
C LEU A 128 -0.44 -10.42 -6.68
N ASP A 129 -0.87 -11.66 -6.58
CA ASP A 129 -2.08 -12.01 -5.84
C ASP A 129 -1.69 -12.48 -4.45
N LEU A 130 -2.17 -11.77 -3.43
CA LEU A 130 -1.91 -12.10 -2.03
C LEU A 130 -2.63 -13.40 -1.66
N ALA A 131 -2.05 -14.14 -0.71
CA ALA A 131 -2.60 -15.40 -0.22
C ALA A 131 -3.73 -15.12 0.81
N ASP A 132 -4.77 -14.40 0.40
CA ASP A 132 -5.97 -14.14 1.18
C ASP A 132 -7.23 -14.71 0.51
N GLU A 133 -8.32 -14.81 1.28
CA GLU A 133 -9.59 -15.34 0.79
C GLU A 133 -10.33 -14.38 -0.16
N HIS A 134 -9.85 -13.12 -0.29
CA HIS A 134 -10.51 -12.05 -1.04
C HIS A 134 -9.90 -11.84 -2.44
N GLY A 135 -8.80 -12.54 -2.76
CA GLY A 135 -8.10 -12.38 -4.04
C GLY A 135 -7.51 -10.97 -4.20
N THR A 136 -6.97 -10.44 -3.13
CA THR A 136 -6.38 -9.09 -3.13
C THR A 136 -5.14 -9.05 -4.03
N SER A 137 -5.17 -8.19 -5.02
CA SER A 137 -4.03 -7.97 -5.92
C SER A 137 -3.18 -6.80 -5.45
N LEU A 138 -1.88 -6.95 -5.57
CA LEU A 138 -0.86 -5.96 -5.24
C LEU A 138 -0.02 -5.64 -6.47
N LEU A 139 0.28 -4.37 -6.71
CA LEU A 139 1.24 -3.94 -7.71
C LEU A 139 2.52 -3.46 -7.04
N MET A 140 3.66 -3.87 -7.55
CA MET A 140 4.96 -3.30 -7.17
C MET A 140 5.74 -2.84 -8.40
N THR A 141 6.64 -1.89 -8.18
CA THR A 141 7.56 -1.39 -9.22
C THR A 141 8.97 -1.47 -8.68
N ILE A 142 9.81 -2.21 -9.38
CA ILE A 142 11.24 -2.36 -9.05
C ILE A 142 12.09 -1.95 -10.25
N PRO A 143 13.36 -1.56 -10.04
CA PRO A 143 14.29 -1.38 -11.15
C PRO A 143 14.40 -2.67 -11.98
N ASP A 144 14.65 -2.54 -13.27
CA ASP A 144 14.94 -3.69 -14.12
C ASP A 144 16.24 -4.36 -13.67
N THR A 145 16.21 -5.69 -13.54
CA THR A 145 17.32 -6.52 -13.06
C THR A 145 17.23 -7.92 -13.66
N ASP A 146 18.36 -8.61 -13.75
CA ASP A 146 18.43 -9.99 -14.25
C ASP A 146 17.78 -11.01 -13.31
N ASP A 147 17.58 -10.65 -12.02
CA ASP A 147 17.03 -11.52 -10.98
C ASP A 147 15.52 -11.32 -10.77
N LEU A 148 14.76 -11.14 -11.84
CA LEU A 148 13.30 -11.04 -11.72
C LEU A 148 12.66 -12.40 -11.41
N PRO A 149 11.59 -12.43 -10.60
CA PRO A 149 10.80 -13.63 -10.41
C PRO A 149 10.09 -14.00 -11.71
N ARG A 150 9.47 -15.17 -11.76
CA ARG A 150 8.64 -15.62 -12.88
C ARG A 150 7.18 -15.61 -12.50
N VAL A 151 6.30 -15.47 -13.47
CA VAL A 151 4.86 -15.68 -13.25
C VAL A 151 4.64 -17.08 -12.69
N GLY A 152 3.89 -17.16 -11.59
CA GLY A 152 3.66 -18.37 -10.80
C GLY A 152 4.58 -18.54 -9.59
N ASP A 153 5.67 -17.78 -9.48
CA ASP A 153 6.52 -17.83 -8.30
C ASP A 153 5.80 -17.23 -7.09
N VAL A 154 6.00 -17.83 -5.92
CA VAL A 154 5.53 -17.28 -4.64
C VAL A 154 6.66 -16.47 -4.02
N VAL A 155 6.42 -15.20 -3.83
CA VAL A 155 7.43 -14.24 -3.37
C VAL A 155 7.01 -13.55 -2.08
N ALA A 156 8.03 -13.11 -1.33
CA ALA A 156 7.86 -12.22 -0.18
C ALA A 156 8.21 -10.79 -0.58
N VAL A 157 7.38 -9.84 -0.17
CA VAL A 157 7.59 -8.41 -0.38
C VAL A 157 7.46 -7.65 0.93
N ARG A 158 8.23 -6.59 1.09
CA ARG A 158 8.19 -5.75 2.28
C ARG A 158 7.89 -4.30 1.89
N PRO A 159 6.79 -3.74 2.39
CA PRO A 159 6.54 -2.32 2.32
C PRO A 159 7.54 -1.53 3.17
N ASP A 160 7.96 -0.35 2.69
CA ASP A 160 8.72 0.61 3.49
C ASP A 160 7.80 1.18 4.60
N PRO A 161 8.08 0.90 5.91
CA PRO A 161 7.18 1.32 7.00
C PRO A 161 6.98 2.85 7.07
N ALA A 162 7.96 3.63 6.60
CA ALA A 162 7.85 5.08 6.56
C ALA A 162 6.89 5.60 5.50
N LYS A 163 6.44 4.73 4.59
CA LYS A 163 5.60 5.07 3.43
C LYS A 163 4.24 4.36 3.42
N ILE A 164 3.89 3.67 4.49
CA ILE A 164 2.57 3.08 4.69
C ILE A 164 1.67 4.13 5.35
N TRP A 165 0.56 4.50 4.72
CA TRP A 165 -0.38 5.48 5.25
C TRP A 165 -1.75 4.87 5.45
N MET A 166 -2.36 5.16 6.61
CA MET A 166 -3.77 4.89 6.82
C MET A 166 -4.62 5.89 6.05
N VAL A 167 -5.70 5.39 5.45
CA VAL A 167 -6.64 6.19 4.67
C VAL A 167 -8.08 5.85 5.07
N ALA A 168 -8.95 6.86 5.04
CA ALA A 168 -10.38 6.63 5.20
C ALA A 168 -10.91 5.81 4.00
N ARG A 169 -11.84 4.89 4.28
CA ARG A 169 -12.53 4.07 3.27
C ARG A 169 -13.43 4.92 2.38
#